data_8190a38e7f163b2a76757f2a419794ad
#
_entry.id   8190a38e7f163b2a76757f2a419794ad
#
_cell.length_a   1.000
_cell.length_b   1.000
_cell.length_c   1.000
_cell.angle_alpha   90.00
_cell.angle_beta   90.00
_cell.angle_gamma   90.00
#
_symmetry.space_group_name_H-M   'P 1'
#
loop_
_entity.id
_entity.type
_entity.pdbx_description
1 polymer ?
#
loop_
_entity_poly.entity_id
_entity_poly.type
_entity_poly.pdbx_seq_one_letter_code
_entity_poly.pdbx_strand_id
1 'polypeptide(L)'
;MNTLMEPIKISDSEWEVMRVVWTKGKTDAKTINDLLSSSKGWKLATTKTLLGRLVKKDVLQTEQAGKKFVYSSKVTEEQTVRSATENIFSHICAKKVGSTIADMLEKAELTQEDIDSIEAILAEKVPVAEIACNCIPGQCICKEESNGGKAI
;
A
#
# COMPACT_ATOMS: atom_id res chain seq x y z
N MET A 1 -0.12 -16.72 8.85
CA MET A 1 0.99 -17.61 8.65
C MET A 1 1.63 -17.62 7.29
N ASN A 2 1.29 -16.74 6.40
CA ASN A 2 1.94 -16.67 5.10
C ASN A 2 2.88 -15.49 5.02
N THR A 3 3.97 -15.60 5.74
CA THR A 3 5.10 -14.68 5.66
C THR A 3 5.80 -14.71 4.30
N LEU A 4 5.36 -15.64 3.42
CA LEU A 4 5.93 -15.83 2.09
C LEU A 4 5.07 -15.26 0.96
N MET A 5 3.97 -14.59 1.28
CA MET A 5 3.20 -13.90 0.23
C MET A 5 3.98 -12.69 -0.26
N GLU A 6 4.25 -12.66 -1.55
CA GLU A 6 4.87 -11.51 -2.17
C GLU A 6 4.03 -10.25 -1.94
N PRO A 7 4.68 -9.07 -1.76
CA PRO A 7 3.94 -7.83 -1.58
C PRO A 7 3.01 -7.58 -2.76
N ILE A 8 1.79 -7.14 -2.47
CA ILE A 8 0.82 -6.75 -3.50
C ILE A 8 1.27 -5.40 -4.06
N LYS A 9 1.77 -5.39 -5.28
CA LYS A 9 2.27 -4.17 -5.94
C LYS A 9 1.25 -3.68 -6.96
N ILE A 10 0.61 -2.58 -6.64
CA ILE A 10 -0.43 -1.96 -7.45
C ILE A 10 0.01 -0.53 -7.80
N SER A 11 -0.09 -0.16 -9.08
CA SER A 11 0.19 1.21 -9.52
C SER A 11 -0.94 2.16 -9.08
N ASP A 12 -0.68 3.45 -9.09
CA ASP A 12 -1.68 4.47 -8.72
C ASP A 12 -2.97 4.33 -9.54
N SER A 13 -2.84 4.11 -10.84
CA SER A 13 -4.00 3.90 -11.72
C SER A 13 -4.76 2.63 -11.39
N GLU A 14 -4.03 1.56 -11.08
CA GLU A 14 -4.63 0.30 -10.68
C GLU A 14 -5.36 0.43 -9.32
N TRP A 15 -4.85 1.25 -8.40
CA TRP A 15 -5.53 1.57 -7.13
C TRP A 15 -6.92 2.16 -7.38
N GLU A 16 -7.04 3.09 -8.34
CA GLU A 16 -8.32 3.70 -8.67
C GLU A 16 -9.34 2.66 -9.13
N VAL A 17 -8.91 1.71 -9.94
CA VAL A 17 -9.76 0.59 -10.40
C VAL A 17 -10.16 -0.29 -9.21
N MET A 18 -9.20 -0.66 -8.38
CA MET A 18 -9.46 -1.53 -7.23
C MET A 18 -10.42 -0.91 -6.23
N ARG A 19 -10.35 0.41 -6.01
CA ARG A 19 -11.27 1.10 -5.11
C ARG A 19 -12.73 0.96 -5.58
N VAL A 20 -12.97 0.95 -6.88
CA VAL A 20 -14.30 0.69 -7.43
C VAL A 20 -14.71 -0.76 -7.21
N VAL A 21 -13.80 -1.70 -7.50
CA VAL A 21 -14.08 -3.14 -7.33
C VAL A 21 -14.40 -3.47 -5.87
N TRP A 22 -13.61 -2.98 -4.92
CA TRP A 22 -13.86 -3.21 -3.50
C TRP A 22 -15.22 -2.64 -3.06
N THR A 23 -15.59 -1.48 -3.60
CA THR A 23 -16.86 -0.82 -3.26
C THR A 23 -18.07 -1.58 -3.85
N LYS A 24 -17.95 -2.05 -5.08
CA LYS A 24 -19.04 -2.74 -5.79
C LYS A 24 -19.13 -4.24 -5.50
N GLY A 25 -18.02 -4.85 -5.10
CA GLY A 25 -17.92 -6.30 -4.91
C GLY A 25 -17.68 -7.04 -6.23
N LYS A 26 -18.65 -7.01 -7.14
CA LYS A 26 -18.51 -7.52 -8.51
C LYS A 26 -18.94 -6.43 -9.48
N THR A 27 -18.16 -6.23 -10.53
CA THR A 27 -18.45 -5.18 -11.51
C THR A 27 -17.77 -5.47 -12.85
N ASP A 28 -18.21 -4.80 -13.89
CA ASP A 28 -17.66 -4.93 -15.24
C ASP A 28 -16.83 -3.71 -15.63
N ALA A 29 -16.08 -3.84 -16.73
CA ALA A 29 -15.20 -2.79 -17.22
C ALA A 29 -15.93 -1.50 -17.57
N LYS A 30 -17.13 -1.60 -18.13
CA LYS A 30 -17.92 -0.43 -18.51
C LYS A 30 -18.35 0.37 -17.29
N THR A 31 -18.83 -0.30 -16.25
CA THR A 31 -19.25 0.33 -15.00
C THR A 31 -18.07 1.06 -14.34
N ILE A 32 -16.91 0.41 -14.27
CA ILE A 32 -15.70 1.01 -13.73
C ILE A 32 -15.31 2.25 -14.53
N ASN A 33 -15.30 2.14 -15.84
CA ASN A 33 -14.93 3.24 -16.72
C ASN A 33 -15.91 4.42 -16.59
N ASP A 34 -17.23 4.14 -16.54
CA ASP A 34 -18.24 5.17 -16.37
C ASP A 34 -18.04 5.97 -15.07
N LEU A 35 -17.62 5.30 -14.00
CA LEU A 35 -17.35 5.95 -12.72
C LEU A 35 -16.04 6.77 -12.72
N LEU A 36 -15.03 6.32 -13.42
CA LEU A 36 -13.70 6.92 -13.39
C LEU A 36 -13.43 7.90 -14.54
N SER A 37 -14.18 7.81 -15.64
CA SER A 37 -13.91 8.60 -16.85
C SER A 37 -13.98 10.11 -16.62
N SER A 38 -14.91 10.58 -15.79
CA SER A 38 -15.07 12.01 -15.52
C SER A 38 -13.88 12.62 -14.78
N SER A 39 -13.28 11.86 -13.86
CA SER A 39 -12.15 12.35 -13.05
C SER A 39 -10.80 12.01 -13.65
N LYS A 40 -10.68 10.90 -14.37
CA LYS A 40 -9.41 10.41 -14.91
C LYS A 40 -9.27 10.60 -16.42
N GLY A 41 -10.36 10.84 -17.12
CA GLY A 41 -10.34 10.99 -18.58
C GLY A 41 -10.00 9.73 -19.34
N TRP A 42 -10.08 8.56 -18.68
CA TRP A 42 -9.72 7.29 -19.29
C TRP A 42 -10.77 6.81 -20.29
N LYS A 43 -10.28 6.27 -21.39
CA LYS A 43 -11.12 5.53 -22.34
C LYS A 43 -11.32 4.10 -21.83
N LEU A 44 -12.35 3.44 -22.31
CA LEU A 44 -12.68 2.07 -21.95
C LEU A 44 -11.48 1.13 -22.16
N ALA A 45 -10.71 1.32 -23.24
CA ALA A 45 -9.52 0.53 -23.52
C ALA A 45 -8.48 0.64 -22.41
N THR A 46 -8.29 1.83 -21.83
CA THR A 46 -7.37 2.06 -20.72
C THR A 46 -7.81 1.28 -19.48
N THR A 47 -9.10 1.36 -19.16
CA THR A 47 -9.67 0.62 -18.02
C THR A 47 -9.50 -0.87 -18.20
N LYS A 48 -9.75 -1.39 -19.40
CA LYS A 48 -9.58 -2.82 -19.71
C LYS A 48 -8.12 -3.27 -19.58
N THR A 49 -7.17 -2.42 -19.98
CA THR A 49 -5.74 -2.71 -19.81
C THR A 49 -5.36 -2.82 -18.35
N LEU A 50 -5.85 -1.90 -17.53
CA LEU A 50 -5.59 -1.94 -16.07
C LEU A 50 -6.20 -3.18 -15.42
N LEU A 51 -7.42 -3.54 -15.82
CA LEU A 51 -8.08 -4.77 -15.35
C LEU A 51 -7.28 -6.01 -15.73
N GLY A 52 -6.79 -6.08 -16.97
CA GLY A 52 -5.96 -7.18 -17.44
C GLY A 52 -4.67 -7.32 -16.63
N ARG A 53 -4.03 -6.21 -16.29
CA ARG A 53 -2.83 -6.20 -15.45
C ARG A 53 -3.13 -6.72 -14.04
N LEU A 54 -4.24 -6.32 -13.46
CA LEU A 54 -4.65 -6.75 -12.12
C LEU A 54 -4.99 -8.23 -12.08
N VAL A 55 -5.62 -8.76 -13.12
CA VAL A 55 -5.86 -10.20 -13.27
C VAL A 55 -4.54 -10.95 -13.35
N LYS A 56 -3.60 -10.44 -14.13
CA LYS A 56 -2.28 -11.04 -14.30
C LYS A 56 -1.46 -11.03 -13.01
N LYS A 57 -1.65 -10.01 -12.17
CA LYS A 57 -1.02 -9.91 -10.85
C LYS A 57 -1.71 -10.77 -9.79
N ASP A 58 -2.77 -11.47 -10.16
CA ASP A 58 -3.56 -12.31 -9.25
C ASP A 58 -4.29 -11.52 -8.13
N VAL A 59 -4.55 -10.25 -8.40
CA VAL A 59 -5.30 -9.36 -7.49
C VAL A 59 -6.79 -9.42 -7.80
N LEU A 60 -7.14 -9.52 -9.08
CA LEU A 60 -8.50 -9.69 -9.56
C LEU A 60 -8.71 -11.07 -10.15
N GLN A 61 -9.93 -11.55 -10.03
CA GLN A 61 -10.41 -12.68 -10.79
C GLN A 61 -11.54 -12.21 -11.69
N THR A 62 -11.74 -12.94 -12.79
CA THR A 62 -12.77 -12.63 -13.76
C THR A 62 -13.62 -13.85 -14.03
N GLU A 63 -14.91 -13.64 -14.23
CA GLU A 63 -15.82 -14.67 -14.68
C GLU A 63 -16.68 -14.14 -15.81
N GLN A 64 -17.05 -14.99 -16.74
CA GLN A 64 -17.90 -14.59 -17.85
C GLN A 64 -19.37 -14.63 -17.43
N ALA A 65 -20.07 -13.52 -17.63
CA ALA A 65 -21.50 -13.39 -17.38
C ALA A 65 -22.18 -12.92 -18.68
N GLY A 66 -22.67 -13.91 -19.45
CA GLY A 66 -23.19 -13.64 -20.78
C GLY A 66 -22.09 -13.22 -21.74
N LYS A 67 -22.21 -12.05 -22.36
CA LYS A 67 -21.25 -11.51 -23.33
C LYS A 67 -20.16 -10.64 -22.69
N LYS A 68 -20.23 -10.43 -21.38
CA LYS A 68 -19.29 -9.56 -20.68
C LYS A 68 -18.55 -10.32 -19.59
N PHE A 69 -17.42 -9.74 -19.17
CA PHE A 69 -16.64 -10.24 -18.05
C PHE A 69 -16.94 -9.43 -16.80
N VAL A 70 -17.09 -10.12 -15.68
CA VAL A 70 -17.30 -9.53 -14.37
C VAL A 70 -16.04 -9.76 -13.53
N TYR A 71 -15.60 -8.72 -12.85
CA TYR A 71 -14.38 -8.73 -12.05
C TYR A 71 -14.71 -8.67 -10.57
N SER A 72 -13.96 -9.39 -9.77
CA SER A 72 -14.04 -9.34 -8.31
C SER A 72 -12.64 -9.46 -7.74
N SER A 73 -12.44 -8.92 -6.54
CA SER A 73 -11.12 -8.93 -5.90
C SER A 73 -10.82 -10.27 -5.24
N LYS A 74 -9.59 -10.73 -5.38
CA LYS A 74 -9.04 -11.88 -4.67
C LYS A 74 -8.42 -11.47 -3.34
N VAL A 75 -8.25 -10.19 -3.11
CA VAL A 75 -7.63 -9.62 -1.91
C VAL A 75 -8.55 -8.55 -1.32
N THR A 76 -8.47 -8.34 -0.02
CA THR A 76 -9.23 -7.27 0.63
C THR A 76 -8.49 -5.93 0.48
N GLU A 77 -9.24 -4.85 0.61
CA GLU A 77 -8.65 -3.51 0.65
C GLU A 77 -7.66 -3.40 1.81
N GLU A 78 -8.03 -3.91 2.99
CA GLU A 78 -7.17 -3.90 4.18
C GLU A 78 -5.85 -4.62 3.96
N GLN A 79 -5.88 -5.81 3.35
CA GLN A 79 -4.67 -6.57 3.03
C GLN A 79 -3.77 -5.79 2.08
N THR A 80 -4.37 -5.13 1.09
CA THR A 80 -3.64 -4.37 0.08
C THR A 80 -3.01 -3.11 0.66
N VAL A 81 -3.75 -2.37 1.50
CA VAL A 81 -3.23 -1.18 2.19
C VAL A 81 -2.09 -1.57 3.12
N ARG A 82 -2.24 -2.64 3.88
CA ARG A 82 -1.19 -3.13 4.79
C ARG A 82 0.07 -3.52 4.02
N SER A 83 -0.09 -4.26 2.93
CA SER A 83 1.03 -4.65 2.06
C SER A 83 1.75 -3.44 1.48
N ALA A 84 1.02 -2.43 1.02
CA ALA A 84 1.60 -1.20 0.48
C ALA A 84 2.37 -0.43 1.55
N THR A 85 1.83 -0.34 2.77
CA THR A 85 2.47 0.34 3.89
C THR A 85 3.76 -0.36 4.30
N GLU A 86 3.72 -1.68 4.44
CA GLU A 86 4.90 -2.49 4.76
C GLU A 86 5.98 -2.36 3.68
N ASN A 87 5.56 -2.33 2.42
CA ASN A 87 6.48 -2.16 1.29
C ASN A 87 7.19 -0.81 1.33
N ILE A 88 6.47 0.27 1.62
CA ILE A 88 7.06 1.61 1.75
C ILE A 88 8.10 1.61 2.88
N PHE A 89 7.76 1.08 4.05
CA PHE A 89 8.68 1.05 5.18
C PHE A 89 9.89 0.15 4.93
N SER A 90 9.77 -0.86 4.07
CA SER A 90 10.91 -1.70 3.70
C SER A 90 11.96 -0.97 2.85
N HIS A 91 11.60 0.16 2.24
CA HIS A 91 12.48 0.95 1.38
C HIS A 91 13.23 2.05 2.12
N ILE A 92 12.93 2.28 3.38
CA ILE A 92 13.61 3.32 4.16
C ILE A 92 14.42 2.69 5.29
N CYS A 93 15.42 3.44 5.77
CA CYS A 93 16.20 3.00 6.92
C CYS A 93 15.29 2.77 8.12
N ALA A 94 15.46 1.65 8.80
CA ALA A 94 14.67 1.29 9.98
C ALA A 94 14.65 2.40 11.05
N LYS A 95 15.75 3.15 11.15
CA LYS A 95 15.87 4.27 12.09
C LYS A 95 14.98 5.46 11.74
N LYS A 96 14.46 5.52 10.50
CA LYS A 96 13.60 6.61 10.03
C LYS A 96 12.10 6.30 10.13
N VAL A 97 11.74 5.07 10.44
CA VAL A 97 10.33 4.65 10.50
C VAL A 97 9.54 5.48 11.51
N GLY A 98 10.06 5.67 12.72
CA GLY A 98 9.39 6.44 13.76
C GLY A 98 9.14 7.90 13.36
N SER A 99 10.14 8.57 12.81
CA SER A 99 9.99 9.96 12.35
C SER A 99 9.03 10.07 11.17
N THR A 100 8.99 9.06 10.30
CA THR A 100 8.04 9.01 9.18
C THR A 100 6.60 8.87 9.67
N ILE A 101 6.37 8.01 10.66
CA ILE A 101 5.05 7.85 11.27
C ILE A 101 4.62 9.16 11.95
N ALA A 102 5.51 9.80 12.68
CA ALA A 102 5.24 11.09 13.33
C ALA A 102 4.86 12.17 12.31
N ASP A 103 5.57 12.25 11.19
CA ASP A 103 5.27 13.18 10.11
C ASP A 103 3.87 12.92 9.50
N MET A 104 3.52 11.65 9.32
CA MET A 104 2.19 11.27 8.84
C MET A 104 1.10 11.67 9.81
N LEU A 105 1.32 11.46 11.12
CA LEU A 105 0.37 11.85 12.16
C LEU A 105 0.16 13.37 12.20
N GLU A 106 1.24 14.13 12.05
CA GLU A 106 1.16 15.58 12.06
C GLU A 106 0.31 16.12 10.90
N LYS A 107 0.40 15.49 9.74
CA LYS A 107 -0.32 15.93 8.53
C LYS A 107 -1.74 15.38 8.40
N ALA A 108 -2.05 14.29 9.08
CA ALA A 108 -3.34 13.62 8.94
C ALA A 108 -4.43 14.33 9.73
N GLU A 109 -5.60 14.46 9.16
CA GLU A 109 -6.80 14.86 9.88
C GLU A 109 -7.35 13.64 10.59
N LEU A 110 -7.52 13.71 11.90
CA LEU A 110 -7.91 12.57 12.74
C LEU A 110 -9.13 12.93 13.57
N THR A 111 -10.05 11.97 13.71
CA THR A 111 -11.16 12.06 14.64
C THR A 111 -10.67 11.80 16.07
N GLN A 112 -11.48 12.10 17.08
CA GLN A 112 -11.14 11.76 18.45
C GLN A 112 -10.97 10.24 18.63
N GLU A 113 -11.80 9.45 17.95
CA GLU A 113 -11.70 7.98 17.96
C GLU A 113 -10.37 7.51 17.39
N ASP A 114 -9.91 8.11 16.29
CA ASP A 114 -8.60 7.80 15.70
C ASP A 114 -7.47 8.12 16.68
N ILE A 115 -7.53 9.29 17.31
CA ILE A 115 -6.53 9.72 18.29
C ILE A 115 -6.49 8.74 19.45
N ASP A 116 -7.64 8.38 20.00
CA ASP A 116 -7.73 7.45 21.13
C ASP A 116 -7.13 6.08 20.77
N SER A 117 -7.40 5.59 19.56
CA SER A 117 -6.86 4.31 19.07
C SER A 117 -5.34 4.36 18.96
N ILE A 118 -4.80 5.45 18.42
CA ILE A 118 -3.36 5.65 18.25
C ILE A 118 -2.68 5.78 19.63
N GLU A 119 -3.27 6.56 20.55
CA GLU A 119 -2.76 6.73 21.91
C GLU A 119 -2.73 5.40 22.66
N ALA A 120 -3.76 4.56 22.50
CA ALA A 120 -3.81 3.23 23.11
C ALA A 120 -2.65 2.34 22.61
N ILE A 121 -2.35 2.39 21.33
CA ILE A 121 -1.22 1.65 20.74
C ILE A 121 0.10 2.17 21.33
N LEU A 122 0.27 3.48 21.40
CA LEU A 122 1.49 4.08 21.93
C LEU A 122 1.69 3.76 23.41
N ALA A 123 0.60 3.72 24.19
CA ALA A 123 0.66 3.40 25.62
C ALA A 123 1.18 1.99 25.88
N GLU A 124 0.95 1.05 24.97
CA GLU A 124 1.42 -0.33 25.09
C GLU A 124 2.82 -0.53 24.48
N LYS A 125 3.34 0.43 23.76
CA LYS A 125 4.69 0.35 23.18
C LYS A 125 5.76 0.39 24.27
N VAL A 126 6.70 -0.52 24.16
CA VAL A 126 7.91 -0.52 25.02
C VAL A 126 9.05 0.10 24.22
N PRO A 127 9.63 1.21 24.70
CA PRO A 127 10.74 1.83 23.99
C PRO A 127 11.93 0.89 23.90
N VAL A 128 12.57 0.88 22.72
CA VAL A 128 13.84 0.18 22.53
C VAL A 128 14.97 1.20 22.66
N ALA A 129 16.11 0.75 23.21
CA ALA A 129 17.26 1.63 23.41
C ALA A 129 17.86 2.08 22.09
N GLU A 130 17.87 1.20 21.11
CA GLU A 130 18.49 1.45 19.82
C GLU A 130 17.81 0.61 18.73
N ILE A 131 17.67 1.21 17.54
CA ILE A 131 17.14 0.51 16.36
C ILE A 131 18.30 0.22 15.42
N ALA A 132 18.47 -1.06 15.06
CA ALA A 132 19.50 -1.47 14.11
C ALA A 132 19.15 -1.00 12.70
N CYS A 133 20.11 -0.40 12.01
CA CYS A 133 19.98 -0.01 10.61
C CYS A 133 19.93 -1.26 9.72
N ASN A 134 18.94 -1.32 8.83
CA ASN A 134 18.75 -2.41 7.87
C ASN A 134 19.29 -2.10 6.47
N CYS A 135 19.97 -0.98 6.29
CA CYS A 135 20.51 -0.58 4.98
C CYS A 135 21.79 -1.32 4.64
N ILE A 136 22.05 -1.47 3.35
CA ILE A 136 23.36 -1.89 2.87
C ILE A 136 24.31 -0.68 2.86
N PRO A 137 25.64 -0.89 2.90
CA PRO A 137 26.59 0.22 2.85
C PRO A 137 26.36 1.11 1.64
N GLY A 138 26.31 2.42 1.87
CA GLY A 138 26.05 3.41 0.84
C GLY A 138 24.60 3.84 0.69
N GLN A 139 23.65 3.16 1.35
CA GLN A 139 22.24 3.54 1.30
C GLN A 139 21.84 4.53 2.39
N CYS A 140 22.63 4.67 3.44
CA CYS A 140 22.41 5.65 4.49
C CYS A 140 23.72 5.98 5.19
N ILE A 141 23.73 7.09 5.93
CA ILE A 141 24.89 7.54 6.68
C ILE A 141 25.09 6.79 8.01
N CYS A 142 24.12 6.01 8.44
CA CYS A 142 24.16 5.31 9.74
C CYS A 142 25.39 4.41 9.89
N LYS A 143 25.77 3.72 8.81
CA LYS A 143 26.95 2.81 8.81
C LYS A 143 28.25 3.56 8.58
N GLU A 144 28.21 4.71 7.95
CA GLU A 144 29.38 5.56 7.75
C GLU A 144 29.79 6.20 9.07
N GLU A 145 28.83 6.67 9.86
CA GLU A 145 29.07 7.22 11.19
C GLU A 145 29.64 6.18 12.14
N SER A 146 29.17 4.95 12.05
CA SER A 146 29.70 3.83 12.87
C SER A 146 31.15 3.51 12.52
N ASN A 147 31.56 3.67 11.26
CA ASN A 147 32.91 3.45 10.81
C ASN A 147 33.83 4.65 11.07
N GLY A 148 33.27 5.86 11.05
CA GLY A 148 34.02 7.08 11.34
C GLY A 148 34.55 7.14 12.76
N GLY A 149 33.86 6.54 13.71
CA GLY A 149 34.30 6.45 15.10
C GLY A 149 35.49 5.54 15.34
N LYS A 150 35.88 4.74 14.35
CA LYS A 150 37.02 3.81 14.44
C LYS A 150 38.28 4.32 13.74
N ALA A 151 38.19 5.45 13.07
CA ALA A 151 39.27 6.01 12.27
C ALA A 151 40.13 7.00 13.03
N ILE A 152 39.91 7.14 14.32
CA ILE A 152 40.71 8.05 15.15
C ILE A 152 41.72 7.27 15.95
#